data_4df0013eb2896c32acf9ded0474ea290
#
_entry.id   4df0013eb2896c32acf9ded0474ea290
#
_cell.length_a   1.000
_cell.length_b   1.000
_cell.length_c   1.000
_cell.angle_alpha   90.00
_cell.angle_beta   90.00
_cell.angle_gamma   90.00
#
_symmetry.space_group_name_H-M   'P 1'
#
loop_
_entity.id
_entity.type
_entity.pdbx_description
1 polymer ?
#
loop_
_entity_poly.entity_id
_entity_poly.type
_entity_poly.pdbx_seq_one_letter_code
_entity_poly.pdbx_strand_id
1 'polypeptide(L)'
;MNLQQIEPDIFISAQISVENIKKLAQMGFKTIICNRPDQEDPHQPDFSTIKTEAHKYGIKAYHIPIVPPTIERSDIETMQTILKTAPTPLLAYCHYGTRSMHLYRLARL
;
A
#
# COMPACT_ATOMS: atom_id res chain seq x y z
N MET A 1 0.71 -14.12 -3.67
CA MET A 1 1.12 -12.76 -3.23
C MET A 1 2.64 -12.71 -3.25
N ASN A 2 3.17 -11.76 -3.97
CA ASN A 2 4.62 -11.68 -4.21
C ASN A 2 5.18 -10.40 -3.62
N LEU A 3 5.81 -10.49 -2.47
CA LEU A 3 6.30 -9.32 -1.72
C LEU A 3 7.75 -9.03 -2.09
N GLN A 4 8.03 -7.78 -2.47
CA GLN A 4 9.38 -7.32 -2.74
C GLN A 4 9.87 -6.47 -1.57
N GLN A 5 10.89 -6.93 -0.87
CA GLN A 5 11.49 -6.19 0.24
C GLN A 5 12.40 -5.10 -0.32
N ILE A 6 12.16 -3.84 0.08
CA ILE A 6 12.97 -2.70 -0.40
C ILE A 6 13.75 -2.02 0.73
N GLU A 7 13.30 -2.18 1.97
CA GLU A 7 14.03 -1.86 3.20
C GLU A 7 13.71 -2.98 4.19
N PRO A 8 14.43 -3.10 5.30
CA PRO A 8 14.18 -4.19 6.24
C PRO A 8 12.72 -4.34 6.66
N ASP A 9 11.97 -3.24 6.73
CA ASP A 9 10.59 -3.22 7.20
C ASP A 9 9.60 -2.60 6.18
N ILE A 10 10.03 -2.38 4.94
CA ILE A 10 9.20 -1.83 3.87
C ILE A 10 9.15 -2.81 2.69
N PHE A 11 7.93 -3.13 2.26
CA PHE A 11 7.68 -4.08 1.18
C PHE A 11 6.74 -3.47 0.14
N ILE A 12 6.86 -3.94 -1.10
CA ILE A 12 6.00 -3.53 -2.21
C ILE A 12 5.47 -4.78 -2.90
N SER A 13 4.23 -4.71 -3.39
CA SER A 13 3.64 -5.79 -4.16
C SER A 13 2.68 -5.29 -5.22
N ALA A 14 2.26 -6.19 -6.09
CA ALA A 14 1.11 -6.00 -6.98
C ALA A 14 -0.18 -6.06 -6.14
N GLN A 15 -1.33 -5.87 -6.81
CA GLN A 15 -2.65 -5.90 -6.18
C GLN A 15 -2.80 -7.12 -5.26
N ILE A 16 -3.22 -6.88 -4.04
CA ILE A 16 -3.53 -7.93 -3.06
C ILE A 16 -5.05 -8.20 -3.06
N SER A 17 -5.42 -9.38 -2.58
CA SER A 17 -6.81 -9.76 -2.39
C SER A 17 -7.20 -9.63 -0.92
N VAL A 18 -8.51 -9.68 -0.66
CA VAL A 18 -9.03 -9.68 0.71
C VAL A 18 -8.46 -10.88 1.49
N GLU A 19 -8.35 -12.04 0.82
CA GLU A 19 -7.83 -13.26 1.44
C GLU A 19 -6.36 -13.15 1.85
N ASN A 20 -5.60 -12.26 1.21
CA ASN A 20 -4.19 -12.05 1.57
C ASN A 20 -4.01 -11.33 2.90
N ILE A 21 -5.04 -10.60 3.38
CA ILE A 21 -4.92 -9.77 4.58
C ILE A 21 -4.61 -10.61 5.82
N LYS A 22 -5.29 -11.74 6.00
CA LYS A 22 -5.03 -12.63 7.13
C LYS A 22 -3.58 -13.09 7.13
N LYS A 23 -3.06 -13.45 5.95
CA LYS A 23 -1.68 -13.90 5.81
C LYS A 23 -0.69 -12.79 6.14
N LEU A 24 -0.96 -11.57 5.68
CA LEU A 24 -0.13 -10.42 6.01
C LEU A 24 -0.10 -10.17 7.53
N ALA A 25 -1.26 -10.30 8.19
CA ALA A 25 -1.34 -10.16 9.64
C ALA A 25 -0.50 -11.23 10.34
N GLN A 26 -0.56 -12.48 9.86
CA GLN A 26 0.23 -13.59 10.40
C GLN A 26 1.73 -13.37 10.22
N MET A 27 2.12 -12.68 9.16
CA MET A 27 3.51 -12.31 8.90
C MET A 27 3.97 -11.09 9.72
N GLY A 28 3.07 -10.48 10.45
CA GLY A 28 3.39 -9.36 11.33
C GLY A 28 3.21 -7.98 10.73
N PHE A 29 2.64 -7.86 9.53
CA PHE A 29 2.43 -6.55 8.91
C PHE A 29 1.50 -5.68 9.75
N LYS A 30 1.84 -4.41 9.88
CA LYS A 30 1.09 -3.44 10.70
C LYS A 30 0.42 -2.35 9.88
N THR A 31 0.88 -2.08 8.67
CA THR A 31 0.39 -1.00 7.83
C THR A 31 0.33 -1.44 6.37
N ILE A 32 -0.72 -1.02 5.68
CA ILE A 32 -0.91 -1.23 4.23
C ILE A 32 -1.21 0.12 3.58
N ILE A 33 -0.55 0.39 2.46
CA ILE A 33 -0.81 1.58 1.64
C ILE A 33 -1.25 1.12 0.27
N CYS A 34 -2.41 1.59 -0.19
CA CYS A 34 -2.91 1.34 -1.55
C CYS A 34 -2.64 2.57 -2.41
N ASN A 35 -1.84 2.39 -3.47
CA ASN A 35 -1.56 3.46 -4.42
C ASN A 35 -2.39 3.34 -5.70
N ARG A 36 -3.33 2.42 -5.73
CA ARG A 36 -4.18 2.17 -6.89
C ARG A 36 -5.53 2.85 -6.71
N PRO A 37 -5.98 3.67 -7.70
CA PRO A 37 -7.36 4.16 -7.69
C PRO A 37 -8.35 3.01 -7.77
N ASP A 38 -9.52 3.18 -7.14
CA ASP A 38 -10.59 2.20 -7.24
C ASP A 38 -11.12 2.15 -8.69
N GLN A 39 -11.71 1.02 -9.05
CA GLN A 39 -12.43 0.85 -10.32
C GLN A 39 -11.56 0.96 -11.58
N GLU A 40 -10.28 0.65 -11.48
CA GLU A 40 -9.45 0.51 -12.67
C GLU A 40 -9.73 -0.80 -13.42
N ASP A 41 -10.30 -1.76 -12.74
CA ASP A 41 -10.59 -3.11 -13.26
C ASP A 41 -11.91 -3.58 -12.63
N PRO A 42 -12.81 -4.24 -13.39
CA PRO A 42 -14.10 -4.71 -12.84
C PRO A 42 -13.96 -5.69 -11.66
N HIS A 43 -12.86 -6.42 -11.59
CA HIS A 43 -12.65 -7.43 -10.55
C HIS A 43 -11.74 -6.96 -9.42
N GLN A 44 -11.33 -5.70 -9.45
CA GLN A 44 -10.48 -5.13 -8.43
C GLN A 44 -11.26 -4.95 -7.13
N PRO A 45 -10.75 -5.45 -5.98
CA PRO A 45 -11.38 -5.13 -4.71
C PRO A 45 -11.22 -3.65 -4.40
N ASP A 46 -12.30 -2.99 -3.95
CA ASP A 46 -12.26 -1.60 -3.56
C ASP A 46 -11.35 -1.43 -2.34
N PHE A 47 -10.72 -0.26 -2.22
CA PHE A 47 -9.89 0.03 -1.07
C PHE A 47 -10.68 -0.10 0.24
N SER A 48 -11.95 0.33 0.26
CA SER A 48 -12.77 0.22 1.46
C SER A 48 -12.92 -1.22 1.93
N THR A 49 -13.00 -2.18 1.01
CA THR A 49 -13.08 -3.61 1.32
C THR A 49 -11.77 -4.09 1.93
N ILE A 50 -10.65 -3.71 1.34
CA ILE A 50 -9.32 -4.02 1.88
C ILE A 50 -9.15 -3.42 3.28
N LYS A 51 -9.53 -2.17 3.45
CA LYS A 51 -9.42 -1.47 4.74
C LYS A 51 -10.26 -2.13 5.83
N THR A 52 -11.50 -2.51 5.50
CA THR A 52 -12.39 -3.17 6.46
C THR A 52 -11.79 -4.49 6.93
N GLU A 53 -11.25 -5.27 6.00
CA GLU A 53 -10.62 -6.53 6.36
C GLU A 53 -9.34 -6.30 7.18
N ALA A 54 -8.51 -5.33 6.78
CA ALA A 54 -7.29 -4.99 7.52
C ALA A 54 -7.60 -4.63 8.97
N HIS A 55 -8.67 -3.87 9.21
CA HIS A 55 -9.11 -3.47 10.54
C HIS A 55 -9.38 -4.67 11.46
N LYS A 56 -9.90 -5.76 10.92
CA LYS A 56 -10.19 -6.97 11.70
C LYS A 56 -8.93 -7.56 12.32
N TYR A 57 -7.78 -7.32 11.71
CA TYR A 57 -6.48 -7.85 12.14
C TYR A 57 -5.58 -6.78 12.76
N GLY A 58 -6.12 -5.59 13.05
CA GLY A 58 -5.35 -4.51 13.63
C GLY A 58 -4.34 -3.86 12.68
N ILE A 59 -4.52 -4.04 11.37
CA ILE A 59 -3.65 -3.43 10.36
C ILE A 59 -4.23 -2.08 9.96
N LYS A 60 -3.40 -1.03 9.98
CA LYS A 60 -3.78 0.29 9.47
C LYS A 60 -3.71 0.30 7.96
N ALA A 61 -4.69 0.91 7.30
CA ALA A 61 -4.75 0.99 5.85
C ALA A 61 -4.94 2.43 5.39
N TYR A 62 -4.13 2.85 4.42
CA TYR A 62 -4.14 4.19 3.85
C TYR A 62 -4.30 4.11 2.35
N HIS A 63 -4.99 5.10 1.77
CA HIS A 63 -5.21 5.18 0.33
C HIS A 63 -4.56 6.45 -0.21
N ILE A 64 -3.54 6.29 -1.05
CA ILE A 64 -2.89 7.38 -1.77
C ILE A 64 -2.96 7.02 -3.25
N PRO A 65 -4.15 7.16 -3.88
CA PRO A 65 -4.31 6.79 -5.28
C PRO A 65 -3.51 7.73 -6.19
N ILE A 66 -2.69 7.17 -7.08
CA ILE A 66 -1.91 7.96 -8.03
C ILE A 66 -2.06 7.41 -9.44
N VAL A 67 -2.05 8.33 -10.41
CA VAL A 67 -2.09 8.00 -11.84
C VAL A 67 -1.00 8.80 -12.53
N PRO A 68 0.23 8.23 -12.64
CA PRO A 68 1.30 8.91 -13.36
C PRO A 68 0.90 9.26 -14.78
N PRO A 69 1.39 10.37 -15.33
CA PRO A 69 2.48 11.19 -14.78
C PRO A 69 2.04 12.20 -13.70
N THR A 70 0.76 12.25 -13.35
CA THR A 70 0.24 13.24 -12.40
C THR A 70 0.41 12.72 -10.98
N ILE A 71 1.55 13.04 -10.36
CA ILE A 71 1.78 12.81 -8.93
C ILE A 71 1.94 14.17 -8.28
N GLU A 72 1.06 14.48 -7.33
CA GLU A 72 1.05 15.78 -6.69
C GLU A 72 2.00 15.81 -5.48
N ARG A 73 2.41 17.02 -5.11
CA ARG A 73 3.25 17.20 -3.93
C ARG A 73 2.58 16.63 -2.68
N SER A 74 1.27 16.80 -2.55
CA SER A 74 0.51 16.28 -1.42
C SER A 74 0.60 14.75 -1.31
N ASP A 75 0.65 14.04 -2.45
CA ASP A 75 0.81 12.58 -2.46
C ASP A 75 2.16 12.19 -1.87
N ILE A 76 3.21 12.90 -2.28
CA ILE A 76 4.57 12.66 -1.79
C ILE A 76 4.67 12.95 -0.30
N GLU A 77 4.11 14.07 0.14
CA GLU A 77 4.13 14.47 1.55
C GLU A 77 3.35 13.49 2.43
N THR A 78 2.20 13.02 1.96
CA THR A 78 1.42 12.00 2.68
C THR A 78 2.23 10.71 2.82
N MET A 79 2.86 10.27 1.73
CA MET A 79 3.69 9.07 1.75
C MET A 79 4.87 9.25 2.71
N GLN A 80 5.53 10.41 2.70
CA GLN A 80 6.62 10.72 3.63
C GLN A 80 6.17 10.60 5.08
N THR A 81 5.01 11.17 5.41
CA THR A 81 4.47 11.13 6.76
C THR A 81 4.19 9.70 7.20
N ILE A 82 3.56 8.91 6.35
CA ILE A 82 3.24 7.52 6.67
C ILE A 82 4.53 6.71 6.86
N LEU A 83 5.50 6.85 5.97
CA LEU A 83 6.77 6.14 6.08
C LEU A 83 7.52 6.50 7.36
N LYS A 84 7.32 7.72 7.87
CA LYS A 84 7.99 8.20 9.07
C LYS A 84 7.29 7.78 10.35
N THR A 85 5.94 7.68 10.35
CA THR A 85 5.15 7.57 11.56
C THR A 85 4.36 6.28 11.70
N ALA A 86 4.08 5.58 10.59
CA ALA A 86 3.23 4.39 10.64
C ALA A 86 3.99 3.19 11.23
N PRO A 87 3.28 2.29 11.94
CA PRO A 87 3.94 1.09 12.45
C PRO A 87 4.35 0.17 11.30
N THR A 88 5.47 -0.52 11.50
CA THR A 88 6.07 -1.42 10.51
C THR A 88 6.03 -2.87 11.00
N PRO A 89 6.17 -3.88 10.13
CA PRO A 89 6.40 -3.81 8.67
C PRO A 89 5.23 -3.19 7.91
N LEU A 90 5.56 -2.55 6.80
CA LEU A 90 4.61 -1.82 5.97
C LEU A 90 4.63 -2.36 4.54
N LEU A 91 3.45 -2.54 3.96
CA LEU A 91 3.29 -2.96 2.56
C LEU A 91 2.61 -1.84 1.77
N ALA A 92 3.22 -1.44 0.66
CA ALA A 92 2.58 -0.57 -0.32
C ALA A 92 2.28 -1.38 -1.58
N TYR A 93 1.10 -1.21 -2.16
CA TYR A 93 0.72 -1.94 -3.36
C TYR A 93 -0.04 -1.07 -4.34
N CYS A 94 0.00 -1.47 -5.61
CA CYS A 94 -0.81 -0.91 -6.68
C CYS A 94 -1.16 -2.06 -7.63
N HIS A 95 -1.41 -1.78 -8.93
CA HIS A 95 -1.74 -2.87 -9.86
C HIS A 95 -0.57 -3.86 -10.00
N TYR A 96 0.63 -3.34 -10.30
CA TYR A 96 1.83 -4.16 -10.56
C TYR A 96 2.98 -3.91 -9.58
N GLY A 97 2.85 -2.94 -8.69
CA GLY A 97 3.91 -2.54 -7.76
C GLY A 97 4.73 -1.34 -8.24
N THR A 98 4.69 -1.02 -9.53
CA THR A 98 5.53 0.04 -10.10
C THR A 98 5.17 1.44 -9.61
N ARG A 99 3.88 1.75 -9.49
CA ARG A 99 3.44 3.06 -8.98
C ARG A 99 3.83 3.22 -7.51
N SER A 100 3.68 2.18 -6.72
CA SER A 100 4.09 2.20 -5.30
C SER A 100 5.59 2.41 -5.16
N MET A 101 6.39 1.74 -5.97
CA MET A 101 7.84 1.93 -5.98
C MET A 101 8.20 3.36 -6.38
N HIS A 102 7.52 3.91 -7.38
CA HIS A 102 7.78 5.26 -7.85
C HIS A 102 7.49 6.30 -6.76
N LEU A 103 6.33 6.21 -6.12
CA LEU A 103 5.97 7.12 -5.04
C LEU A 103 6.90 6.97 -3.83
N TYR A 104 7.26 5.73 -3.50
CA TYR A 104 8.21 5.45 -2.43
C TYR A 104 9.56 6.17 -2.69
N ARG A 105 10.08 6.05 -3.92
CA ARG A 105 11.35 6.68 -4.28
C ARG A 105 11.27 8.20 -4.18
N LEU A 106 10.18 8.80 -4.65
CA LEU A 106 9.98 10.25 -4.53
C LEU A 106 9.92 10.67 -3.06
N ALA A 107 9.29 9.89 -2.22
CA ALA A 107 9.16 10.19 -0.80
C ALA A 107 10.51 10.08 -0.05
N ARG A 108 11.46 9.34 -0.59
CA ARG A 108 12.79 9.15 0.02
C ARG A 108 13.85 10.12 -0.51
N LEU A 109 13.52 10.96 -1.46
CA LEU A 109 14.47 11.97 -1.98
C LEU A 109 14.84 12.99 -0.92
#